data_d9a7555e4cff5404ac387cce3839c455
#
_entry.id   d9a7555e4cff5404ac387cce3839c455
#
_cell.length_a   1.000
_cell.length_b   1.000
_cell.length_c   1.000
_cell.angle_alpha   90.00
_cell.angle_beta   90.00
_cell.angle_gamma   90.00
#
_symmetry.space_group_name_H-M   'P 1'
#
loop_
_entity.id
_entity.type
_entity.pdbx_description
1 polymer ?
#
loop_
_entity_poly.entity_id
_entity_poly.type
_entity_poly.pdbx_seq_one_letter_code
_entity_poly.pdbx_strand_id
1 'polypeptide(L)'
;MGKAVGIDLGTTNSVVAVLEGGEPSVIANAEGNRTTPSIVAFKSEEVLVGELAKRQAITNPDNTVRSIKRHIGTNWKEKFEDKEYTPQEISARILQKLKRDAEAYLGDDVTEAVITVPAYFNDAERQATKEAGQIAGLNVLRIINEPTAASLAYGLENNEDQKILVFDLGGGTFDVSILEISEGVFEVKSTSGDSKLGGDDWDQRVMDWLIDKFKSSTGIDLSKDKMAIQRIQEGAEKAKIELSSTSETEINLPFITANDAGPQHLLEKLNRSEFEKITADLVERTKAPVENALSDAGMKYSDIDHIILVGGSTRMPSVQQLVKSLTGKDPHKGVNPDEVVASGAAIQAGVLKGDVKDVLLLDVTPLTLGVETKGGIMTKMIERNTTIPTKRSEVFSTAENNQTQVEIHILQGEREMASGNKSLGRFTLTDIPAAMAGTPQIEVTFDIDANGIVNVNAKDLGTGKEQAITITGGTALEEDEIDRMIKDAEQHANEDAKKKELIETRNMAEGMVTSTEKMLDENKDKATEEEVQSITEAADKLKKLLENEDLPINDLKLGVEELSKASQSFAEKLYADAQNDSNSEPPNETDDVVEGEVIEDE
;
A
#
# COMPACT_ATOMS: atom_id res chain seq x y z
N MET A 1 -12.14 4.88 -24.07
CA MET A 1 -11.01 5.40 -23.27
C MET A 1 -10.98 4.57 -22.00
N GLY A 2 -9.80 4.05 -21.61
CA GLY A 2 -9.68 3.29 -20.37
C GLY A 2 -10.06 4.11 -19.15
N LYS A 3 -10.42 3.42 -18.06
CA LYS A 3 -10.81 4.05 -16.81
C LYS A 3 -9.57 4.52 -16.04
N ALA A 4 -9.72 5.59 -15.28
CA ALA A 4 -8.72 6.09 -14.34
C ALA A 4 -9.14 5.75 -12.91
N VAL A 5 -8.18 5.34 -12.07
CA VAL A 5 -8.41 4.97 -10.67
C VAL A 5 -7.49 5.76 -9.75
N GLY A 6 -7.87 5.88 -8.50
CA GLY A 6 -7.01 6.33 -7.40
C GLY A 6 -6.48 5.13 -6.63
N ILE A 7 -5.18 5.10 -6.36
CA ILE A 7 -4.53 4.01 -5.64
C ILE A 7 -3.77 4.56 -4.45
N ASP A 8 -4.12 4.07 -3.28
CA ASP A 8 -3.26 4.15 -2.09
C ASP A 8 -2.34 2.93 -2.08
N LEU A 9 -1.06 3.15 -2.39
CA LEU A 9 -0.03 2.12 -2.32
C LEU A 9 0.61 2.13 -0.93
N GLY A 10 -0.08 1.57 0.05
CA GLY A 10 0.36 1.59 1.45
C GLY A 10 1.46 0.56 1.78
N THR A 11 2.19 0.78 2.88
CA THR A 11 3.24 -0.13 3.37
C THR A 11 2.68 -1.50 3.74
N THR A 12 1.58 -1.52 4.48
CA THR A 12 0.96 -2.76 5.00
C THR A 12 -0.23 -3.19 4.16
N ASN A 13 -1.09 -2.24 3.79
CA ASN A 13 -2.28 -2.48 2.97
C ASN A 13 -2.37 -1.44 1.88
N SER A 14 -2.88 -1.83 0.73
CA SER A 14 -3.16 -0.96 -0.41
C SER A 14 -4.65 -0.95 -0.73
N VAL A 15 -5.12 0.17 -1.28
CA VAL A 15 -6.54 0.38 -1.59
C VAL A 15 -6.67 0.97 -2.99
N VAL A 16 -7.69 0.56 -3.73
CA VAL A 16 -8.05 1.16 -5.02
C VAL A 16 -9.46 1.72 -4.96
N ALA A 17 -9.64 2.90 -5.52
CA ALA A 17 -10.92 3.59 -5.62
C ALA A 17 -11.13 4.17 -7.01
N VAL A 18 -12.39 4.37 -7.37
CA VAL A 18 -12.80 4.98 -8.63
C VAL A 18 -13.80 6.11 -8.36
N LEU A 19 -13.88 7.08 -9.25
CA LEU A 19 -14.91 8.11 -9.21
C LEU A 19 -16.14 7.61 -10.00
N GLU A 20 -17.26 7.42 -9.32
CA GLU A 20 -18.53 7.01 -9.93
C GLU A 20 -19.63 8.03 -9.60
N GLY A 21 -20.25 8.61 -10.64
CA GLY A 21 -21.29 9.61 -10.44
C GLY A 21 -20.87 10.89 -9.72
N GLY A 22 -19.56 11.18 -9.66
CA GLY A 22 -19.00 12.33 -8.94
C GLY A 22 -18.55 12.02 -7.51
N GLU A 23 -18.81 10.79 -7.01
CA GLU A 23 -18.45 10.34 -5.67
C GLU A 23 -17.34 9.28 -5.74
N PRO A 24 -16.37 9.28 -4.80
CA PRO A 24 -15.34 8.24 -4.75
C PRO A 24 -15.91 6.94 -4.18
N SER A 25 -15.68 5.84 -4.88
CA SER A 25 -16.10 4.49 -4.49
C SER A 25 -14.86 3.59 -4.32
N VAL A 26 -14.67 3.04 -3.13
CA VAL A 26 -13.59 2.07 -2.88
C VAL A 26 -13.98 0.72 -3.42
N ILE A 27 -13.13 0.15 -4.26
CA ILE A 27 -13.33 -1.13 -4.92
C ILE A 27 -12.91 -2.28 -3.99
N ALA A 28 -13.81 -3.24 -3.79
CA ALA A 28 -13.46 -4.48 -3.10
C ALA A 28 -12.59 -5.37 -3.99
N ASN A 29 -11.57 -6.00 -3.42
CA ASN A 29 -10.73 -6.96 -4.12
C ASN A 29 -11.46 -8.28 -4.40
N ALA A 30 -10.82 -9.18 -5.14
CA ALA A 30 -11.40 -10.49 -5.50
C ALA A 30 -11.76 -11.36 -4.28
N GLU A 31 -11.15 -11.11 -3.13
CA GLU A 31 -11.40 -11.77 -1.86
C GLU A 31 -12.56 -11.12 -1.06
N GLY A 32 -13.16 -10.04 -1.56
CA GLY A 32 -14.27 -9.30 -0.96
C GLY A 32 -13.85 -8.26 0.09
N ASN A 33 -12.55 -8.01 0.27
CA ASN A 33 -12.03 -7.02 1.19
C ASN A 33 -11.84 -5.66 0.49
N ARG A 34 -12.03 -4.56 1.22
CA ARG A 34 -11.79 -3.19 0.70
C ARG A 34 -10.31 -2.78 0.77
N THR A 35 -9.49 -3.53 1.48
CA THR A 35 -8.04 -3.37 1.57
C THR A 35 -7.35 -4.64 1.07
N THR A 36 -6.20 -4.49 0.42
CA THR A 36 -5.37 -5.59 -0.06
C THR A 36 -4.03 -5.55 0.67
N PRO A 37 -3.62 -6.62 1.37
CA PRO A 37 -2.30 -6.67 1.99
C PRO A 37 -1.18 -6.41 0.98
N SER A 38 -0.26 -5.51 1.30
CA SER A 38 0.91 -5.19 0.47
C SER A 38 2.00 -6.26 0.63
N ILE A 39 1.64 -7.51 0.35
CA ILE A 39 2.48 -8.70 0.51
C ILE A 39 2.58 -9.42 -0.83
N VAL A 40 3.80 -9.80 -1.19
CA VAL A 40 4.11 -10.57 -2.41
C VAL A 40 4.87 -11.81 -2.02
N ALA A 41 4.48 -12.95 -2.55
CA ALA A 41 5.17 -14.22 -2.32
C ALA A 41 5.48 -14.95 -3.63
N PHE A 42 6.67 -15.52 -3.69
CA PHE A 42 7.17 -16.28 -4.83
C PHE A 42 7.10 -17.77 -4.49
N LYS A 43 6.46 -18.55 -5.34
CA LYS A 43 6.31 -19.99 -5.15
C LYS A 43 6.40 -20.70 -6.49
N SER A 44 7.54 -21.33 -6.74
CA SER A 44 7.86 -21.99 -7.99
C SER A 44 7.52 -21.15 -9.23
N GLU A 45 7.10 -20.97 -10.11
CA GLU A 45 6.80 -20.03 -11.19
C GLU A 45 5.58 -19.11 -10.93
N GLU A 46 5.02 -19.16 -9.71
CA GLU A 46 3.81 -18.39 -9.35
C GLU A 46 4.16 -17.20 -8.43
N VAL A 47 3.55 -16.04 -8.69
CA VAL A 47 3.63 -14.87 -7.82
C VAL A 47 2.26 -14.63 -7.17
N LEU A 48 2.20 -14.83 -5.87
CA LEU A 48 1.01 -14.57 -5.06
C LEU A 48 1.06 -13.14 -4.52
N VAL A 49 -0.08 -12.46 -4.49
CA VAL A 49 -0.19 -11.09 -3.99
C VAL A 49 -1.39 -10.96 -3.06
N GLY A 50 -1.24 -10.12 -2.05
CA GLY A 50 -2.34 -9.78 -1.14
C GLY A 50 -2.63 -10.89 -0.13
N GLU A 51 -3.88 -11.20 0.05
CA GLU A 51 -4.34 -12.16 1.05
C GLU A 51 -3.80 -13.58 0.80
N LEU A 52 -3.65 -13.99 -0.45
CA LEU A 52 -3.07 -15.28 -0.80
C LEU A 52 -1.61 -15.37 -0.39
N ALA A 53 -0.83 -14.30 -0.62
CA ALA A 53 0.56 -14.21 -0.16
C ALA A 53 0.66 -14.21 1.37
N LYS A 54 -0.23 -13.49 2.06
CA LYS A 54 -0.30 -13.43 3.52
C LYS A 54 -0.54 -14.80 4.14
N ARG A 55 -1.50 -15.55 3.64
CA ARG A 55 -1.88 -16.88 4.19
C ARG A 55 -0.76 -17.91 4.14
N GLN A 56 0.10 -17.88 3.14
CA GLN A 56 1.19 -18.85 2.99
C GLN A 56 2.54 -18.36 3.56
N ALA A 57 2.63 -17.13 4.05
CA ALA A 57 3.88 -16.52 4.52
C ALA A 57 4.59 -17.34 5.61
N ILE A 58 3.85 -17.98 6.51
CA ILE A 58 4.40 -18.83 7.58
C ILE A 58 5.16 -20.02 7.00
N THR A 59 4.66 -20.63 5.94
CA THR A 59 5.26 -21.82 5.32
C THR A 59 6.29 -21.50 4.24
N ASN A 60 6.35 -20.23 3.80
CA ASN A 60 7.25 -19.76 2.77
C ASN A 60 7.90 -18.41 3.15
N PRO A 61 8.52 -18.30 4.34
CA PRO A 61 9.02 -17.01 4.85
C PRO A 61 10.15 -16.43 4.01
N ASP A 62 11.01 -17.29 3.43
CA ASP A 62 12.17 -16.85 2.64
C ASP A 62 11.80 -16.27 1.27
N ASN A 63 10.62 -16.55 0.77
CA ASN A 63 10.14 -16.07 -0.53
C ASN A 63 8.92 -15.16 -0.39
N THR A 64 8.69 -14.58 0.80
CA THR A 64 7.55 -13.68 1.05
C THR A 64 8.07 -12.33 1.48
N VAL A 65 7.70 -11.30 0.70
CA VAL A 65 8.08 -9.90 0.93
C VAL A 65 6.92 -9.14 1.55
N ARG A 66 7.21 -8.43 2.64
CA ARG A 66 6.31 -7.49 3.32
C ARG A 66 6.96 -6.12 3.36
N SER A 67 6.15 -5.07 3.51
CA SER A 67 6.61 -3.69 3.75
C SER A 67 7.64 -3.18 2.73
N ILE A 68 7.55 -3.63 1.48
CA ILE A 68 8.51 -3.27 0.41
C ILE A 68 8.61 -1.75 0.19
N LYS A 69 7.56 -1.00 0.50
CA LYS A 69 7.51 0.46 0.41
C LYS A 69 8.62 1.13 1.25
N ARG A 70 9.09 0.50 2.35
CA ARG A 70 10.22 0.99 3.15
C ARG A 70 11.57 0.91 2.43
N HIS A 71 11.65 0.19 1.33
CA HIS A 71 12.86 0.00 0.51
C HIS A 71 12.78 0.73 -0.84
N ILE A 72 11.63 1.32 -1.18
CA ILE A 72 11.45 2.01 -2.46
C ILE A 72 12.43 3.19 -2.56
N GLY A 73 12.97 3.45 -3.74
CA GLY A 73 13.99 4.48 -3.94
C GLY A 73 15.36 4.16 -3.35
N THR A 74 15.61 2.91 -2.94
CA THR A 74 16.91 2.44 -2.43
C THR A 74 17.53 1.37 -3.33
N ASN A 75 18.80 1.02 -3.07
CA ASN A 75 19.50 -0.06 -3.80
C ASN A 75 19.15 -1.46 -3.27
N TRP A 76 18.04 -1.60 -2.53
CA TRP A 76 17.60 -2.91 -2.06
C TRP A 76 17.29 -3.83 -3.23
N LYS A 77 17.78 -5.06 -3.15
CA LYS A 77 17.48 -6.14 -4.08
C LYS A 77 17.42 -7.43 -3.31
N GLU A 78 16.51 -8.29 -3.70
CA GLU A 78 16.37 -9.63 -3.13
C GLU A 78 16.22 -10.65 -4.25
N LYS A 79 16.85 -11.80 -4.04
CA LYS A 79 16.80 -12.90 -5.00
C LYS A 79 15.76 -13.91 -4.56
N PHE A 80 14.75 -14.10 -5.41
CA PHE A 80 13.75 -15.15 -5.26
C PHE A 80 13.91 -16.13 -6.41
N GLU A 81 14.11 -17.40 -6.07
CA GLU A 81 14.47 -18.45 -7.02
C GLU A 81 15.74 -18.06 -7.80
N ASP A 82 15.67 -17.86 -9.10
CA ASP A 82 16.81 -17.50 -9.93
C ASP A 82 16.81 -16.04 -10.43
N LYS A 83 15.79 -15.25 -10.05
CA LYS A 83 15.65 -13.85 -10.46
C LYS A 83 15.87 -12.90 -9.28
N GLU A 84 16.60 -11.81 -9.52
CA GLU A 84 16.75 -10.67 -8.61
C GLU A 84 15.61 -9.68 -8.86
N TYR A 85 15.01 -9.16 -7.79
CA TYR A 85 13.90 -8.22 -7.83
C TYR A 85 14.24 -6.93 -7.12
N THR A 86 13.79 -5.82 -7.69
CA THR A 86 13.86 -4.47 -7.11
C THR A 86 12.56 -4.13 -6.34
N PRO A 87 12.57 -3.09 -5.49
CA PRO A 87 11.35 -2.62 -4.82
C PRO A 87 10.26 -2.19 -5.81
N GLN A 88 10.64 -1.61 -6.95
CA GLN A 88 9.71 -1.21 -8.00
C GLN A 88 8.98 -2.40 -8.59
N GLU A 89 9.70 -3.48 -8.94
CA GLU A 89 9.11 -4.71 -9.49
C GLU A 89 8.14 -5.37 -8.50
N ILE A 90 8.49 -5.41 -7.21
CA ILE A 90 7.62 -5.99 -6.18
C ILE A 90 6.38 -5.10 -5.95
N SER A 91 6.55 -3.79 -5.88
CA SER A 91 5.44 -2.84 -5.78
C SER A 91 4.52 -2.92 -7.00
N ALA A 92 5.09 -3.11 -8.19
CA ALA A 92 4.32 -3.29 -9.42
C ALA A 92 3.41 -4.54 -9.36
N ARG A 93 3.82 -5.63 -8.68
CA ARG A 93 2.94 -6.80 -8.49
C ARG A 93 1.70 -6.47 -7.66
N ILE A 94 1.86 -5.62 -6.64
CA ILE A 94 0.72 -5.13 -5.84
C ILE A 94 -0.21 -4.29 -6.72
N LEU A 95 0.35 -3.33 -7.47
CA LEU A 95 -0.42 -2.48 -8.39
C LEU A 95 -1.12 -3.28 -9.48
N GLN A 96 -0.50 -4.30 -10.04
CA GLN A 96 -1.11 -5.22 -11.01
C GLN A 96 -2.32 -5.97 -10.43
N LYS A 97 -2.25 -6.40 -9.14
CA LYS A 97 -3.42 -7.00 -8.49
C LYS A 97 -4.55 -5.98 -8.36
N LEU A 98 -4.26 -4.79 -7.85
CA LEU A 98 -5.27 -3.73 -7.69
C LEU A 98 -5.91 -3.34 -9.02
N LYS A 99 -5.09 -3.26 -10.09
CA LYS A 99 -5.57 -3.02 -11.46
C LYS A 99 -6.55 -4.11 -11.89
N ARG A 100 -6.18 -5.40 -11.77
CA ARG A 100 -7.05 -6.52 -12.14
C ARG A 100 -8.36 -6.54 -11.32
N ASP A 101 -8.28 -6.26 -10.02
CA ASP A 101 -9.46 -6.20 -9.17
C ASP A 101 -10.39 -5.04 -9.60
N ALA A 102 -9.82 -3.89 -9.97
CA ALA A 102 -10.57 -2.76 -10.49
C ALA A 102 -11.19 -3.05 -11.87
N GLU A 103 -10.47 -3.69 -12.78
CA GLU A 103 -10.98 -4.12 -14.08
C GLU A 103 -12.13 -5.12 -13.95
N ALA A 104 -12.01 -6.06 -13.01
CA ALA A 104 -13.07 -7.03 -12.72
C ALA A 104 -14.35 -6.35 -12.16
N TYR A 105 -14.18 -5.35 -11.31
CA TYR A 105 -15.30 -4.57 -10.76
C TYR A 105 -15.98 -3.70 -11.81
N LEU A 106 -15.18 -2.96 -12.60
CA LEU A 106 -15.67 -2.00 -13.57
C LEU A 106 -16.19 -2.65 -14.86
N GLY A 107 -15.75 -3.88 -15.17
CA GLY A 107 -16.02 -4.54 -16.46
C GLY A 107 -15.38 -3.83 -17.66
N ASP A 108 -14.32 -3.04 -17.43
CA ASP A 108 -13.61 -2.22 -18.41
C ASP A 108 -12.12 -2.16 -18.09
N ASP A 109 -11.28 -1.85 -19.08
CA ASP A 109 -9.83 -1.75 -18.89
C ASP A 109 -9.47 -0.54 -18.02
N VAL A 110 -8.58 -0.73 -17.07
CA VAL A 110 -7.97 0.32 -16.24
C VAL A 110 -6.58 0.63 -16.78
N THR A 111 -6.43 1.79 -17.42
CA THR A 111 -5.18 2.18 -18.10
C THR A 111 -4.47 3.34 -17.42
N GLU A 112 -5.14 4.07 -16.53
CA GLU A 112 -4.62 5.29 -15.92
C GLU A 112 -4.81 5.25 -14.41
N ALA A 113 -3.87 5.85 -13.66
CA ALA A 113 -3.97 5.93 -12.22
C ALA A 113 -3.36 7.22 -11.65
N VAL A 114 -3.93 7.69 -10.54
CA VAL A 114 -3.26 8.55 -9.56
C VAL A 114 -2.79 7.65 -8.43
N ILE A 115 -1.49 7.69 -8.11
CA ILE A 115 -0.89 6.85 -7.06
C ILE A 115 -0.39 7.74 -5.93
N THR A 116 -0.61 7.32 -4.68
CA THR A 116 -0.22 8.11 -3.52
C THR A 116 1.14 7.72 -2.97
N VAL A 117 1.79 8.68 -2.37
CA VAL A 117 3.07 8.52 -1.65
C VAL A 117 3.03 9.29 -0.34
N PRO A 118 3.81 8.90 0.68
CA PRO A 118 4.03 9.74 1.85
C PRO A 118 4.50 11.14 1.48
N ALA A 119 4.04 12.15 2.21
CA ALA A 119 4.40 13.54 1.92
C ALA A 119 5.91 13.79 2.04
N TYR A 120 6.56 13.07 2.94
CA TYR A 120 7.99 13.20 3.23
C TYR A 120 8.89 12.28 2.35
N PHE A 121 8.31 11.66 1.31
CA PHE A 121 9.11 10.93 0.31
C PHE A 121 10.00 11.89 -0.47
N ASN A 122 11.27 11.50 -0.62
CA ASN A 122 12.22 12.20 -1.47
C ASN A 122 11.97 11.89 -2.96
N ASP A 123 12.68 12.58 -3.82
CA ASP A 123 12.55 12.48 -5.27
C ASP A 123 12.76 11.04 -5.80
N ALA A 124 13.79 10.32 -5.30
CA ALA A 124 14.04 8.94 -5.68
C ALA A 124 12.88 7.98 -5.33
N GLU A 125 12.26 8.16 -4.17
CA GLU A 125 11.13 7.35 -3.71
C GLU A 125 9.87 7.64 -4.54
N ARG A 126 9.65 8.92 -4.93
CA ARG A 126 8.55 9.35 -5.82
C ARG A 126 8.71 8.77 -7.21
N GLN A 127 9.90 8.92 -7.79
CA GLN A 127 10.22 8.39 -9.12
C GLN A 127 10.08 6.86 -9.15
N ALA A 128 10.63 6.15 -8.19
CA ALA A 128 10.52 4.70 -8.10
C ALA A 128 9.05 4.22 -7.94
N THR A 129 8.20 5.00 -7.27
CA THR A 129 6.77 4.71 -7.18
C THR A 129 6.07 4.89 -8.53
N LYS A 130 6.43 5.96 -9.28
CA LYS A 130 5.93 6.19 -10.64
C LYS A 130 6.33 5.05 -11.59
N GLU A 131 7.60 4.62 -11.54
CA GLU A 131 8.12 3.48 -12.29
C GLU A 131 7.37 2.18 -11.97
N ALA A 132 7.09 1.92 -10.69
CA ALA A 132 6.27 0.76 -10.28
C ALA A 132 4.87 0.79 -10.94
N GLY A 133 4.26 1.97 -11.04
CA GLY A 133 3.00 2.16 -11.78
C GLY A 133 3.12 1.82 -13.26
N GLN A 134 4.18 2.29 -13.91
CA GLN A 134 4.48 2.02 -15.32
C GLN A 134 4.73 0.52 -15.56
N ILE A 135 5.54 -0.14 -14.72
CA ILE A 135 5.78 -1.59 -14.77
C ILE A 135 4.47 -2.37 -14.59
N ALA A 136 3.54 -1.85 -13.80
CA ALA A 136 2.21 -2.44 -13.65
C ALA A 136 1.30 -2.26 -14.88
N GLY A 137 1.75 -1.54 -15.91
CA GLY A 137 0.97 -1.23 -17.11
C GLY A 137 -0.07 -0.13 -16.87
N LEU A 138 0.24 0.85 -16.01
CA LEU A 138 -0.58 2.01 -15.72
C LEU A 138 0.12 3.28 -16.25
N ASN A 139 -0.63 4.11 -16.97
CA ASN A 139 -0.22 5.49 -17.21
C ASN A 139 -0.46 6.29 -15.92
N VAL A 140 0.62 6.64 -15.22
CA VAL A 140 0.56 7.39 -13.97
C VAL A 140 0.30 8.86 -14.27
N LEU A 141 -0.96 9.28 -14.10
CA LEU A 141 -1.41 10.64 -14.35
C LEU A 141 -0.76 11.63 -13.38
N ARG A 142 -0.64 11.22 -12.11
CA ARG A 142 -0.05 12.03 -11.04
C ARG A 142 0.41 11.14 -9.89
N ILE A 143 1.53 11.51 -9.26
CA ILE A 143 1.90 11.12 -7.91
C ILE A 143 1.39 12.20 -6.96
N ILE A 144 0.64 11.82 -5.93
CA ILE A 144 0.05 12.75 -4.96
C ILE A 144 0.41 12.34 -3.54
N ASN A 145 0.60 13.32 -2.65
CA ASN A 145 0.88 13.03 -1.24
C ASN A 145 -0.36 12.45 -0.53
N GLU A 146 -0.16 11.46 0.32
CA GLU A 146 -1.22 10.76 1.08
C GLU A 146 -2.07 11.74 1.92
N PRO A 147 -1.48 12.64 2.75
CA PRO A 147 -2.28 13.61 3.50
C PRO A 147 -3.02 14.60 2.60
N THR A 148 -2.46 14.93 1.45
CA THR A 148 -3.09 15.80 0.47
C THR A 148 -4.29 15.11 -0.18
N ALA A 149 -4.16 13.84 -0.56
CA ALA A 149 -5.27 13.04 -1.05
C ALA A 149 -6.37 12.91 0.01
N ALA A 150 -6.03 12.63 1.27
CA ALA A 150 -6.98 12.54 2.35
C ALA A 150 -7.76 13.85 2.55
N SER A 151 -7.09 15.01 2.41
CA SER A 151 -7.74 16.33 2.52
C SER A 151 -8.74 16.59 1.38
N LEU A 152 -8.47 16.12 0.16
CA LEU A 152 -9.41 16.21 -0.95
C LEU A 152 -10.70 15.45 -0.66
N ALA A 153 -10.59 14.22 -0.16
CA ALA A 153 -11.77 13.43 0.19
C ALA A 153 -12.58 14.08 1.32
N TYR A 154 -11.89 14.64 2.32
CA TYR A 154 -12.54 15.36 3.42
C TYR A 154 -13.18 16.68 2.97
N GLY A 155 -12.47 17.50 2.19
CA GLY A 155 -12.85 18.88 1.89
C GLY A 155 -13.98 19.00 0.87
N LEU A 156 -14.21 18.00 0.01
CA LEU A 156 -15.35 18.01 -0.90
C LEU A 156 -16.70 17.92 -0.18
N GLU A 157 -16.71 17.36 1.02
CA GLU A 157 -17.91 17.31 1.86
C GLU A 157 -18.17 18.62 2.63
N ASN A 158 -17.18 19.52 2.70
CA ASN A 158 -17.20 20.72 3.53
C ASN A 158 -16.79 21.97 2.72
N ASN A 159 -17.71 22.87 2.45
CA ASN A 159 -17.51 24.07 1.62
C ASN A 159 -17.07 25.32 2.41
N GLU A 160 -16.56 25.18 3.64
CA GLU A 160 -16.15 26.31 4.47
C GLU A 160 -14.63 26.49 4.42
N ASP A 161 -14.18 27.74 4.54
CA ASP A 161 -12.75 28.05 4.71
C ASP A 161 -12.26 27.46 6.04
N GLN A 162 -11.22 26.62 5.97
CA GLN A 162 -10.75 25.91 7.15
C GLN A 162 -9.25 25.57 7.06
N LYS A 163 -8.62 25.50 8.23
CA LYS A 163 -7.26 25.03 8.42
C LYS A 163 -7.28 23.66 9.04
N ILE A 164 -6.67 22.72 8.36
CA ILE A 164 -6.69 21.32 8.78
C ILE A 164 -5.27 20.82 9.06
N LEU A 165 -5.17 19.97 10.08
CA LEU A 165 -3.98 19.16 10.35
C LEU A 165 -4.30 17.73 9.97
N VAL A 166 -3.58 17.18 9.01
CA VAL A 166 -3.64 15.75 8.66
C VAL A 166 -2.51 15.06 9.39
N PHE A 167 -2.86 14.08 10.21
CA PHE A 167 -1.93 13.23 10.96
C PHE A 167 -2.02 11.82 10.39
N ASP A 168 -1.06 11.46 9.56
CA ASP A 168 -1.02 10.17 8.87
C ASP A 168 0.02 9.26 9.49
N LEU A 169 -0.45 8.25 10.22
CA LEU A 169 0.40 7.20 10.80
C LEU A 169 0.01 5.85 10.18
N GLY A 170 0.72 5.50 9.12
CA GLY A 170 0.57 4.26 8.40
C GLY A 170 1.29 3.07 9.05
N GLY A 171 1.54 2.03 8.26
CA GLY A 171 2.33 0.87 8.68
C GLY A 171 3.83 1.12 8.71
N GLY A 172 4.36 1.99 7.84
CA GLY A 172 5.79 2.20 7.66
C GLY A 172 6.27 3.62 7.85
N THR A 173 5.40 4.61 7.68
CA THR A 173 5.73 6.05 7.68
C THR A 173 4.78 6.82 8.57
N PHE A 174 5.27 7.96 9.04
CA PHE A 174 4.50 8.98 9.73
C PHE A 174 4.65 10.31 8.99
N ASP A 175 3.54 10.91 8.61
CA ASP A 175 3.47 12.22 7.96
C ASP A 175 2.49 13.13 8.67
N VAL A 176 2.81 14.42 8.72
CA VAL A 176 1.90 15.45 9.16
C VAL A 176 1.92 16.61 8.18
N SER A 177 0.74 17.06 7.76
CA SER A 177 0.60 18.21 6.85
C SER A 177 -0.40 19.21 7.40
N ILE A 178 -0.07 20.47 7.21
CA ILE A 178 -0.97 21.60 7.51
C ILE A 178 -1.48 22.12 6.17
N LEU A 179 -2.81 22.16 6.03
CA LEU A 179 -3.46 22.62 4.81
C LEU A 179 -4.45 23.75 5.14
N GLU A 180 -4.64 24.61 4.17
CA GLU A 180 -5.70 25.61 4.12
C GLU A 180 -6.64 25.27 2.94
N ILE A 181 -7.93 25.19 3.23
CA ILE A 181 -8.96 24.95 2.22
C ILE A 181 -9.79 26.23 2.13
N SER A 182 -9.91 26.78 0.93
CA SER A 182 -10.69 27.98 0.67
C SER A 182 -11.21 27.96 -0.78
N GLU A 183 -12.52 28.15 -0.97
CA GLU A 183 -13.17 28.28 -2.27
C GLU A 183 -12.78 27.18 -3.29
N GLY A 184 -12.61 25.92 -2.83
CA GLY A 184 -12.20 24.79 -3.70
C GLY A 184 -10.69 24.70 -3.95
N VAL A 185 -9.89 25.59 -3.37
CA VAL A 185 -8.42 25.53 -3.38
C VAL A 185 -7.94 24.79 -2.14
N PHE A 186 -7.17 23.75 -2.34
CA PHE A 186 -6.50 22.95 -1.31
C PHE A 186 -5.02 23.31 -1.34
N GLU A 187 -4.58 24.13 -0.42
CA GLU A 187 -3.20 24.59 -0.34
C GLU A 187 -2.47 23.95 0.83
N VAL A 188 -1.43 23.15 0.54
CA VAL A 188 -0.52 22.65 1.57
C VAL A 188 0.38 23.80 2.01
N LYS A 189 0.38 24.13 3.29
CA LYS A 189 1.23 25.19 3.87
C LYS A 189 2.57 24.66 4.32
N SER A 190 2.57 23.44 4.87
CA SER A 190 3.79 22.76 5.30
C SER A 190 3.55 21.26 5.42
N THR A 191 4.65 20.50 5.34
CA THR A 191 4.67 19.08 5.65
C THR A 191 5.93 18.71 6.41
N SER A 192 5.83 17.71 7.29
CA SER A 192 6.94 17.14 8.04
C SER A 192 6.65 15.67 8.32
N GLY A 193 7.67 14.86 8.65
CA GLY A 193 7.42 13.44 8.88
C GLY A 193 8.64 12.65 9.35
N ASP A 194 8.42 11.35 9.51
CA ASP A 194 9.44 10.34 9.78
C ASP A 194 9.19 9.12 8.89
N SER A 195 9.99 8.96 7.84
CA SER A 195 9.86 7.88 6.84
C SER A 195 10.19 6.48 7.38
N LYS A 196 10.56 6.37 8.66
CA LYS A 196 10.88 5.12 9.35
C LYS A 196 10.14 4.96 10.68
N LEU A 197 8.94 5.51 10.77
CA LEU A 197 8.05 5.38 11.92
C LEU A 197 6.66 4.97 11.45
N GLY A 198 6.21 3.79 11.84
CA GLY A 198 4.87 3.28 11.49
C GLY A 198 4.50 2.04 12.29
N GLY A 199 3.31 1.51 12.04
CA GLY A 199 2.74 0.38 12.77
C GLY A 199 3.63 -0.87 12.87
N ASP A 200 4.52 -1.09 11.88
CA ASP A 200 5.49 -2.18 11.88
C ASP A 200 6.49 -2.05 13.05
N ASP A 201 6.80 -0.81 13.48
CA ASP A 201 7.70 -0.57 14.62
C ASP A 201 7.01 -0.93 15.94
N TRP A 202 5.69 -0.69 16.07
CA TRP A 202 4.90 -1.18 17.19
C TRP A 202 4.85 -2.71 17.22
N ASP A 203 4.65 -3.34 16.06
CA ASP A 203 4.67 -4.81 15.95
C ASP A 203 6.02 -5.36 16.37
N GLN A 204 7.13 -4.73 15.97
CA GLN A 204 8.48 -5.14 16.35
C GLN A 204 8.68 -5.07 17.88
N ARG A 205 8.16 -4.04 18.56
CA ARG A 205 8.21 -3.97 20.04
C ARG A 205 7.47 -5.13 20.71
N VAL A 206 6.32 -5.51 20.17
CA VAL A 206 5.56 -6.67 20.69
C VAL A 206 6.29 -7.97 20.37
N MET A 207 6.87 -8.11 19.20
CA MET A 207 7.69 -9.28 18.82
C MET A 207 8.87 -9.44 19.77
N ASP A 208 9.64 -8.37 20.01
CA ASP A 208 10.79 -8.38 20.93
C ASP A 208 10.35 -8.78 22.34
N TRP A 209 9.25 -8.22 22.82
CA TRP A 209 8.66 -8.56 24.12
C TRP A 209 8.28 -10.05 24.20
N LEU A 210 7.65 -10.62 23.17
CA LEU A 210 7.28 -12.05 23.11
C LEU A 210 8.50 -12.95 23.10
N ILE A 211 9.51 -12.63 22.29
CA ILE A 211 10.76 -13.40 22.19
C ILE A 211 11.49 -13.40 23.53
N ASP A 212 11.62 -12.25 24.19
CA ASP A 212 12.28 -12.12 25.49
C ASP A 212 11.52 -12.90 26.60
N LYS A 213 10.20 -12.83 26.62
CA LYS A 213 9.35 -13.60 27.52
C LYS A 213 9.55 -15.10 27.33
N PHE A 214 9.47 -15.57 26.10
CA PHE A 214 9.64 -16.98 25.77
C PHE A 214 11.05 -17.47 26.10
N LYS A 215 12.08 -16.70 25.77
CA LYS A 215 13.47 -17.01 26.11
C LYS A 215 13.69 -17.08 27.62
N SER A 216 13.07 -16.17 28.37
CA SER A 216 13.20 -16.13 29.83
C SER A 216 12.52 -17.34 30.50
N SER A 217 11.41 -17.85 29.95
CA SER A 217 10.67 -18.97 30.51
C SER A 217 11.19 -20.34 30.07
N THR A 218 11.69 -20.47 28.83
CA THR A 218 12.08 -21.76 28.23
C THR A 218 13.58 -21.91 27.98
N GLY A 219 14.33 -20.81 27.97
CA GLY A 219 15.73 -20.76 27.53
C GLY A 219 15.93 -20.79 26.02
N ILE A 220 14.86 -20.87 25.21
CA ILE A 220 14.92 -20.98 23.75
C ILE A 220 14.81 -19.60 23.12
N ASP A 221 15.71 -19.30 22.19
CA ASP A 221 15.72 -18.06 21.41
C ASP A 221 15.01 -18.27 20.06
N LEU A 222 13.81 -17.72 19.91
CA LEU A 222 13.00 -17.84 18.70
C LEU A 222 13.47 -16.91 17.57
N SER A 223 14.35 -15.95 17.82
CA SER A 223 14.80 -14.97 16.81
C SER A 223 15.50 -15.58 15.59
N LYS A 224 15.95 -16.84 15.71
CA LYS A 224 16.64 -17.58 14.64
C LYS A 224 15.74 -18.50 13.84
N ASP A 225 14.50 -18.70 14.27
CA ASP A 225 13.52 -19.54 13.60
C ASP A 225 12.60 -18.67 12.74
N LYS A 226 12.80 -18.70 11.44
CA LYS A 226 12.06 -17.87 10.50
C LYS A 226 10.55 -18.14 10.50
N MET A 227 10.14 -19.39 10.68
CA MET A 227 8.72 -19.74 10.77
C MET A 227 8.10 -19.23 12.09
N ALA A 228 8.84 -19.35 13.18
CA ALA A 228 8.40 -18.81 14.47
C ALA A 228 8.29 -17.27 14.39
N ILE A 229 9.27 -16.59 13.80
CA ILE A 229 9.25 -15.13 13.61
C ILE A 229 8.02 -14.68 12.81
N GLN A 230 7.68 -15.34 11.71
CA GLN A 230 6.47 -15.00 10.92
C GLN A 230 5.19 -15.14 11.76
N ARG A 231 5.08 -16.22 12.54
CA ARG A 231 3.92 -16.44 13.42
C ARG A 231 3.87 -15.40 14.56
N ILE A 232 5.01 -15.05 15.13
CA ILE A 232 5.12 -14.02 16.16
C ILE A 232 4.71 -12.66 15.59
N GLN A 233 5.15 -12.33 14.37
CA GLN A 233 4.79 -11.09 13.68
C GLN A 233 3.28 -10.98 13.46
N GLU A 234 2.65 -12.04 12.95
CA GLU A 234 1.19 -12.06 12.77
C GLU A 234 0.44 -11.96 14.10
N GLY A 235 0.97 -12.62 15.15
CA GLY A 235 0.42 -12.53 16.51
C GLY A 235 0.58 -11.12 17.10
N ALA A 236 1.69 -10.46 16.86
CA ALA A 236 1.97 -9.09 17.32
C ALA A 236 1.07 -8.07 16.61
N GLU A 237 0.97 -8.13 15.29
CA GLU A 237 0.06 -7.28 14.49
C GLU A 237 -1.39 -7.43 14.97
N LYS A 238 -1.84 -8.67 15.12
CA LYS A 238 -3.19 -8.97 15.62
C LYS A 238 -3.41 -8.40 17.03
N ALA A 239 -2.45 -8.58 17.94
CA ALA A 239 -2.54 -8.05 19.29
C ALA A 239 -2.60 -6.52 19.32
N LYS A 240 -1.80 -5.82 18.51
CA LYS A 240 -1.87 -4.37 18.34
C LYS A 240 -3.26 -3.92 17.91
N ILE A 241 -3.84 -4.58 16.90
CA ILE A 241 -5.18 -4.27 16.39
C ILE A 241 -6.25 -4.50 17.48
N GLU A 242 -6.23 -5.64 18.16
CA GLU A 242 -7.18 -5.96 19.22
C GLU A 242 -7.08 -4.99 20.41
N LEU A 243 -5.86 -4.61 20.83
CA LEU A 243 -5.63 -3.65 21.91
C LEU A 243 -6.09 -2.22 21.57
N SER A 244 -6.38 -1.92 20.31
CA SER A 244 -7.03 -0.65 19.96
C SER A 244 -8.49 -0.57 20.45
N SER A 245 -9.16 -1.72 20.61
CA SER A 245 -10.56 -1.80 21.07
C SER A 245 -10.74 -2.47 22.44
N THR A 246 -9.85 -3.41 22.81
CA THR A 246 -9.90 -4.14 24.08
C THR A 246 -8.83 -3.66 25.05
N SER A 247 -8.99 -3.95 26.36
CA SER A 247 -7.99 -3.62 27.38
C SER A 247 -6.91 -4.71 27.56
N GLU A 248 -7.17 -5.91 27.07
CA GLU A 248 -6.27 -7.08 27.15
C GLU A 248 -6.51 -8.00 25.95
N THR A 249 -5.46 -8.66 25.48
CA THR A 249 -5.53 -9.70 24.46
C THR A 249 -4.65 -10.88 24.85
N GLU A 250 -4.95 -12.07 24.30
CA GLU A 250 -4.17 -13.29 24.47
C GLU A 250 -3.49 -13.66 23.13
N ILE A 251 -2.18 -13.79 23.17
CA ILE A 251 -1.37 -14.21 22.02
C ILE A 251 -1.06 -15.69 22.23
N ASN A 252 -1.75 -16.56 21.48
CA ASN A 252 -1.64 -18.01 21.57
C ASN A 252 -1.07 -18.56 20.25
N LEU A 253 0.20 -19.00 20.30
CA LEU A 253 0.92 -19.60 19.19
C LEU A 253 1.33 -21.04 19.56
N PRO A 254 0.42 -22.01 19.40
CA PRO A 254 0.69 -23.40 19.72
C PRO A 254 1.76 -23.98 18.78
N PHE A 255 2.59 -24.89 19.30
CA PHE A 255 3.66 -25.54 18.54
C PHE A 255 4.60 -24.53 17.85
N ILE A 256 5.02 -23.50 18.60
CA ILE A 256 5.88 -22.44 18.05
C ILE A 256 7.28 -22.97 17.73
N THR A 257 7.78 -23.92 18.51
CA THR A 257 9.05 -24.64 18.30
C THR A 257 9.00 -25.99 19.04
N ALA A 258 10.07 -26.77 18.99
CA ALA A 258 10.23 -28.00 19.73
C ALA A 258 11.67 -28.12 20.30
N ASN A 259 11.82 -28.81 21.43
CA ASN A 259 13.08 -29.20 22.03
C ASN A 259 13.04 -30.67 22.46
N ASP A 260 14.07 -31.15 23.16
CA ASP A 260 14.16 -32.55 23.63
C ASP A 260 13.02 -32.97 24.56
N ALA A 261 12.36 -32.02 25.21
CA ALA A 261 11.17 -32.26 26.05
C ALA A 261 9.86 -32.30 25.26
N GLY A 262 9.91 -32.04 23.93
CA GLY A 262 8.77 -32.04 23.04
C GLY A 262 8.35 -30.65 22.53
N PRO A 263 7.13 -30.56 21.97
CA PRO A 263 6.61 -29.30 21.43
C PRO A 263 6.52 -28.20 22.50
N GLN A 264 6.86 -27.00 22.12
CA GLN A 264 6.73 -25.80 22.96
C GLN A 264 5.65 -24.87 22.41
N HIS A 265 4.94 -24.20 23.31
CA HIS A 265 3.84 -23.30 22.98
C HIS A 265 4.15 -21.91 23.55
N LEU A 266 3.87 -20.86 22.76
CA LEU A 266 3.91 -19.49 23.25
C LEU A 266 2.46 -19.09 23.58
N LEU A 267 2.22 -18.77 24.85
CA LEU A 267 0.94 -18.28 25.34
C LEU A 267 1.21 -17.13 26.30
N GLU A 268 0.90 -15.93 25.86
CA GLU A 268 1.12 -14.72 26.65
C GLU A 268 -0.12 -13.83 26.63
N LYS A 269 -0.35 -13.12 27.71
CA LYS A 269 -1.37 -12.08 27.83
C LYS A 269 -0.71 -10.72 27.82
N LEU A 270 -1.19 -9.87 26.92
CA LEU A 270 -0.73 -8.49 26.79
C LEU A 270 -1.89 -7.55 27.07
N ASN A 271 -1.77 -6.72 28.09
CA ASN A 271 -2.73 -5.66 28.36
C ASN A 271 -2.29 -4.34 27.70
N ARG A 272 -3.27 -3.45 27.45
CA ARG A 272 -3.03 -2.16 26.79
C ARG A 272 -1.99 -1.30 27.52
N SER A 273 -1.99 -1.29 28.86
CA SER A 273 -1.05 -0.49 29.64
C SER A 273 0.41 -0.94 29.44
N GLU A 274 0.65 -2.26 29.37
CA GLU A 274 1.98 -2.80 29.08
C GLU A 274 2.38 -2.53 27.61
N PHE A 275 1.44 -2.70 26.67
CA PHE A 275 1.64 -2.33 25.26
C PHE A 275 2.05 -0.86 25.10
N GLU A 276 1.29 0.06 25.72
CA GLU A 276 1.59 1.49 25.67
C GLU A 276 2.93 1.83 26.33
N LYS A 277 3.33 1.10 27.37
CA LYS A 277 4.62 1.27 28.03
C LYS A 277 5.80 0.86 27.14
N ILE A 278 5.72 -0.31 26.47
CA ILE A 278 6.81 -0.79 25.61
C ILE A 278 6.92 -0.03 24.28
N THR A 279 5.91 0.78 23.94
CA THR A 279 5.83 1.57 22.69
C THR A 279 5.80 3.08 22.93
N ALA A 280 6.01 3.54 24.17
CA ALA A 280 5.85 4.96 24.54
C ALA A 280 6.80 5.89 23.76
N ASP A 281 8.02 5.44 23.49
CA ASP A 281 9.02 6.18 22.72
C ASP A 281 8.60 6.39 21.26
N LEU A 282 7.88 5.44 20.67
CA LEU A 282 7.36 5.56 19.30
C LEU A 282 6.28 6.63 19.18
N VAL A 283 5.39 6.69 20.19
CA VAL A 283 4.37 7.75 20.28
C VAL A 283 5.03 9.12 20.45
N GLU A 284 6.06 9.22 21.31
CA GLU A 284 6.79 10.46 21.55
C GLU A 284 7.48 11.01 20.29
N ARG A 285 8.01 10.11 19.43
CA ARG A 285 8.66 10.49 18.15
C ARG A 285 7.73 11.26 17.21
N THR A 286 6.41 11.11 17.32
CA THR A 286 5.46 11.81 16.44
C THR A 286 5.32 13.29 16.78
N LYS A 287 5.72 13.76 17.99
CA LYS A 287 5.52 15.13 18.41
C LYS A 287 6.36 16.13 17.62
N ALA A 288 7.65 15.86 17.47
CA ALA A 288 8.56 16.80 16.81
C ALA A 288 8.13 17.12 15.34
N PRO A 289 7.73 16.14 14.50
CA PRO A 289 7.19 16.46 13.18
C PRO A 289 5.92 17.33 13.22
N VAL A 290 5.02 17.14 14.20
CA VAL A 290 3.82 17.98 14.35
C VAL A 290 4.21 19.42 14.70
N GLU A 291 5.12 19.60 15.63
CA GLU A 291 5.62 20.93 16.03
C GLU A 291 6.34 21.63 14.87
N ASN A 292 7.17 20.89 14.11
CA ASN A 292 7.86 21.41 12.95
C ASN A 292 6.89 21.88 11.86
N ALA A 293 5.88 21.06 11.53
CA ALA A 293 4.89 21.43 10.52
C ALA A 293 4.11 22.69 10.90
N LEU A 294 3.69 22.82 12.16
CA LEU A 294 3.03 24.03 12.64
C LEU A 294 3.95 25.25 12.59
N SER A 295 5.20 25.10 13.03
CA SER A 295 6.21 26.18 13.00
C SER A 295 6.46 26.66 11.56
N ASP A 296 6.64 25.74 10.63
CA ASP A 296 6.89 26.04 9.22
C ASP A 296 5.68 26.72 8.54
N ALA A 297 4.46 26.33 8.93
CA ALA A 297 3.24 27.01 8.50
C ALA A 297 3.01 28.37 9.17
N GLY A 298 3.81 28.74 10.16
CA GLY A 298 3.61 29.95 10.97
C GLY A 298 2.34 29.91 11.83
N MET A 299 1.86 28.71 12.17
CA MET A 299 0.60 28.46 12.87
C MET A 299 0.81 27.89 14.27
N LYS A 300 -0.21 27.99 15.11
CA LYS A 300 -0.30 27.37 16.42
C LYS A 300 -1.40 26.32 16.42
N TYR A 301 -1.38 25.43 17.40
CA TYR A 301 -2.46 24.45 17.60
C TYR A 301 -3.87 25.07 17.65
N SER A 302 -3.99 26.32 18.19
CA SER A 302 -5.26 27.06 18.25
C SER A 302 -5.82 27.43 16.88
N ASP A 303 -4.97 27.57 15.88
CA ASP A 303 -5.32 28.05 14.54
C ASP A 303 -5.86 26.94 13.65
N ILE A 304 -5.70 25.68 14.06
CA ILE A 304 -6.19 24.49 13.36
C ILE A 304 -7.67 24.28 13.68
N ASP A 305 -8.52 24.22 12.66
CA ASP A 305 -9.96 24.01 12.81
C ASP A 305 -10.30 22.53 13.00
N HIS A 306 -9.74 21.67 12.17
CA HIS A 306 -9.99 20.24 12.19
C HIS A 306 -8.71 19.41 12.13
N ILE A 307 -8.78 18.20 12.72
CA ILE A 307 -7.71 17.23 12.71
C ILE A 307 -8.24 15.97 12.05
N ILE A 308 -7.55 15.53 10.98
CA ILE A 308 -7.87 14.33 10.25
C ILE A 308 -6.84 13.27 10.56
N LEU A 309 -7.29 12.12 11.06
CA LEU A 309 -6.45 10.96 11.30
C LEU A 309 -6.50 10.02 10.09
N VAL A 310 -5.33 9.67 9.59
CA VAL A 310 -5.11 8.82 8.43
C VAL A 310 -4.19 7.67 8.82
N GLY A 311 -4.33 6.53 8.14
CA GLY A 311 -3.55 5.33 8.43
C GLY A 311 -4.08 4.52 9.62
N GLY A 312 -4.03 3.18 9.48
CA GLY A 312 -4.60 2.25 10.46
C GLY A 312 -4.02 2.37 11.87
N SER A 313 -2.75 2.82 12.00
CA SER A 313 -2.08 2.99 13.29
C SER A 313 -2.64 4.16 14.12
N THR A 314 -3.35 5.10 13.53
CA THR A 314 -4.06 6.16 14.24
C THR A 314 -5.27 5.67 15.05
N ARG A 315 -5.68 4.43 14.86
CA ARG A 315 -6.73 3.79 15.66
C ARG A 315 -6.27 3.47 17.10
N MET A 316 -4.97 3.47 17.35
CA MET A 316 -4.42 3.23 18.69
C MET A 316 -4.83 4.36 19.66
N PRO A 317 -5.39 4.01 20.85
CA PRO A 317 -5.83 4.99 21.84
C PRO A 317 -4.74 5.97 22.30
N SER A 318 -3.49 5.50 22.45
CA SER A 318 -2.34 6.32 22.82
C SER A 318 -2.07 7.45 21.80
N VAL A 319 -2.21 7.14 20.51
CA VAL A 319 -2.04 8.13 19.42
C VAL A 319 -3.17 9.15 19.44
N GLN A 320 -4.42 8.72 19.54
CA GLN A 320 -5.58 9.63 19.63
C GLN A 320 -5.50 10.53 20.86
N GLN A 321 -5.06 9.98 21.99
CA GLN A 321 -4.88 10.74 23.22
C GLN A 321 -3.75 11.75 23.10
N LEU A 322 -2.64 11.39 22.45
CA LEU A 322 -1.56 12.33 22.15
C LEU A 322 -2.09 13.51 21.33
N VAL A 323 -2.71 13.25 20.19
CA VAL A 323 -3.25 14.28 19.29
C VAL A 323 -4.21 15.20 20.05
N LYS A 324 -5.12 14.64 20.83
CA LYS A 324 -6.04 15.43 21.69
C LYS A 324 -5.29 16.26 22.74
N SER A 325 -4.24 15.71 23.34
CA SER A 325 -3.45 16.44 24.36
C SER A 325 -2.66 17.62 23.78
N LEU A 326 -2.14 17.47 22.55
CA LEU A 326 -1.40 18.52 21.85
C LEU A 326 -2.31 19.64 21.35
N THR A 327 -3.44 19.29 20.78
CA THR A 327 -4.31 20.22 20.06
C THR A 327 -5.48 20.75 20.90
N GLY A 328 -5.85 20.05 21.97
CA GLY A 328 -7.05 20.34 22.77
C GLY A 328 -8.36 19.99 22.06
N LYS A 329 -8.31 19.40 20.85
CA LYS A 329 -9.45 19.07 19.99
C LYS A 329 -9.58 17.55 19.80
N ASP A 330 -10.80 17.07 19.65
CA ASP A 330 -11.03 15.68 19.24
C ASP A 330 -10.82 15.57 17.73
N PRO A 331 -10.13 14.50 17.25
CA PRO A 331 -10.00 14.24 15.83
C PRO A 331 -11.36 14.06 15.14
N HIS A 332 -11.44 14.47 13.89
CA HIS A 332 -12.64 14.27 13.06
C HIS A 332 -12.92 12.77 12.87
N LYS A 333 -14.21 12.37 12.98
CA LYS A 333 -14.62 10.96 12.94
C LYS A 333 -15.38 10.57 11.64
N GLY A 334 -15.52 11.50 10.71
CA GLY A 334 -16.36 11.33 9.51
C GLY A 334 -15.70 10.51 8.39
N VAL A 335 -14.38 10.28 8.44
CA VAL A 335 -13.64 9.58 7.39
C VAL A 335 -13.09 8.24 7.88
N ASN A 336 -13.04 7.24 6.99
CA ASN A 336 -12.36 5.98 7.27
C ASN A 336 -10.85 6.16 7.04
N PRO A 337 -10.00 6.06 8.07
CA PRO A 337 -8.56 6.30 7.95
C PRO A 337 -7.84 5.30 7.03
N ASP A 338 -8.43 4.15 6.72
CA ASP A 338 -7.86 3.14 5.83
C ASP A 338 -8.23 3.34 4.35
N GLU A 339 -9.21 4.21 4.04
CA GLU A 339 -9.79 4.36 2.70
C GLU A 339 -9.71 5.79 2.16
N VAL A 340 -9.62 6.77 3.03
CA VAL A 340 -9.71 8.20 2.69
C VAL A 340 -8.66 8.63 1.67
N VAL A 341 -7.47 8.05 1.74
CA VAL A 341 -6.35 8.34 0.82
C VAL A 341 -6.68 7.89 -0.61
N ALA A 342 -7.14 6.65 -0.77
CA ALA A 342 -7.54 6.13 -2.09
C ALA A 342 -8.73 6.89 -2.67
N SER A 343 -9.69 7.27 -1.81
CA SER A 343 -10.84 8.11 -2.20
C SER A 343 -10.38 9.46 -2.73
N GLY A 344 -9.46 10.14 -2.05
CA GLY A 344 -8.89 11.40 -2.51
C GLY A 344 -8.07 11.26 -3.80
N ALA A 345 -7.33 10.16 -3.95
CA ALA A 345 -6.62 9.86 -5.19
C ALA A 345 -7.60 9.65 -6.37
N ALA A 346 -8.75 9.01 -6.15
CA ALA A 346 -9.80 8.84 -7.16
C ALA A 346 -10.44 10.19 -7.55
N ILE A 347 -10.67 11.07 -6.58
CA ILE A 347 -11.14 12.44 -6.84
C ILE A 347 -10.12 13.19 -7.71
N GLN A 348 -8.82 13.10 -7.36
CA GLN A 348 -7.75 13.73 -8.16
C GLN A 348 -7.69 13.16 -9.59
N ALA A 349 -7.92 11.86 -9.76
CA ALA A 349 -8.03 11.26 -11.09
C ALA A 349 -9.21 11.88 -11.88
N GLY A 350 -10.35 12.06 -11.23
CA GLY A 350 -11.51 12.74 -11.80
C GLY A 350 -11.25 14.20 -12.17
N VAL A 351 -10.51 14.94 -11.34
CA VAL A 351 -10.07 16.32 -11.65
C VAL A 351 -9.22 16.34 -12.92
N LEU A 352 -8.23 15.46 -13.03
CA LEU A 352 -7.34 15.37 -14.20
C LEU A 352 -8.05 14.90 -15.47
N LYS A 353 -9.14 14.15 -15.35
CA LYS A 353 -9.98 13.73 -16.47
C LYS A 353 -11.06 14.78 -16.82
N GLY A 354 -11.26 15.79 -15.96
CA GLY A 354 -12.27 16.85 -16.15
C GLY A 354 -13.68 16.46 -15.68
N ASP A 355 -13.80 15.35 -14.95
CA ASP A 355 -15.06 14.88 -14.35
C ASP A 355 -15.42 15.69 -13.10
N VAL A 356 -14.42 16.17 -12.37
CA VAL A 356 -14.55 17.10 -11.23
C VAL A 356 -14.02 18.47 -11.64
N LYS A 357 -14.77 19.52 -11.37
CA LYS A 357 -14.43 20.92 -11.70
C LYS A 357 -14.30 21.72 -10.41
N ASP A 358 -13.67 22.88 -10.55
CA ASP A 358 -13.54 23.87 -9.46
C ASP A 358 -12.76 23.36 -8.23
N VAL A 359 -11.84 22.42 -8.44
CA VAL A 359 -10.90 21.94 -7.44
C VAL A 359 -9.47 22.19 -7.92
N LEU A 360 -8.69 22.92 -7.13
CA LEU A 360 -7.27 23.17 -7.36
C LEU A 360 -6.47 22.66 -6.18
N LEU A 361 -5.47 21.82 -6.46
CA LEU A 361 -4.56 21.28 -5.50
C LEU A 361 -3.17 21.90 -5.66
N LEU A 362 -2.68 22.54 -4.61
CA LEU A 362 -1.34 23.09 -4.52
C LEU A 362 -0.57 22.34 -3.44
N ASP A 363 0.42 21.57 -3.86
CA ASP A 363 1.29 20.79 -2.98
C ASP A 363 2.63 21.51 -2.76
N VAL A 364 3.49 20.98 -1.89
CA VAL A 364 4.78 21.57 -1.54
C VAL A 364 5.93 20.56 -1.63
N THR A 365 7.14 21.05 -1.89
CA THR A 365 8.33 20.21 -1.75
C THR A 365 8.64 19.94 -0.27
N PRO A 366 8.89 18.67 0.13
CA PRO A 366 9.08 18.33 1.54
C PRO A 366 10.46 18.72 2.10
N LEU A 367 11.46 18.85 1.21
CA LEU A 367 12.86 19.11 1.58
C LEU A 367 13.46 20.19 0.70
N THR A 368 14.40 20.93 1.26
CA THR A 368 15.19 21.93 0.54
C THR A 368 16.07 21.27 -0.51
N LEU A 369 16.10 21.85 -1.71
CA LEU A 369 16.96 21.47 -2.81
C LEU A 369 18.04 22.52 -3.03
N GLY A 370 19.25 22.07 -3.34
CA GLY A 370 20.37 22.98 -3.55
C GLY A 370 21.52 22.34 -4.33
N VAL A 371 22.58 23.10 -4.47
CA VAL A 371 23.83 22.69 -5.11
C VAL A 371 25.01 22.83 -4.15
N GLU A 372 25.98 21.93 -4.29
CA GLU A 372 27.27 22.09 -3.61
C GLU A 372 28.06 23.23 -4.24
N THR A 373 28.53 24.14 -3.39
CA THR A 373 29.39 25.25 -3.78
C THR A 373 30.76 25.16 -3.10
N LYS A 374 31.66 26.09 -3.45
CA LYS A 374 33.02 26.09 -2.93
C LYS A 374 33.07 25.98 -1.40
N GLY A 375 33.90 25.05 -0.90
CA GLY A 375 34.03 24.78 0.53
C GLY A 375 33.10 23.70 1.06
N GLY A 376 32.38 22.97 0.17
CA GLY A 376 31.45 21.91 0.58
C GLY A 376 30.17 22.45 1.24
N ILE A 377 29.75 23.64 0.88
CA ILE A 377 28.55 24.30 1.38
C ILE A 377 27.38 23.98 0.45
N MET A 378 26.20 23.72 1.00
CA MET A 378 24.96 23.62 0.26
C MET A 378 24.35 25.01 0.08
N THR A 379 24.34 25.50 -1.16
CA THR A 379 23.59 26.70 -1.55
C THR A 379 22.16 26.31 -1.89
N LYS A 380 21.20 26.85 -1.14
CA LYS A 380 19.77 26.53 -1.28
C LYS A 380 19.20 27.17 -2.55
N MET A 381 18.55 26.38 -3.39
CA MET A 381 17.88 26.83 -4.62
C MET A 381 16.37 26.94 -4.43
N ILE A 382 15.76 25.88 -3.87
CA ILE A 382 14.32 25.82 -3.56
C ILE A 382 14.21 25.37 -2.10
N GLU A 383 13.64 26.21 -1.28
CA GLU A 383 13.45 25.88 0.14
C GLU A 383 12.30 24.87 0.33
N ARG A 384 12.36 24.07 1.39
CA ARG A 384 11.25 23.18 1.76
C ARG A 384 9.94 23.96 1.94
N ASN A 385 8.83 23.31 1.76
CA ASN A 385 7.49 23.89 1.79
C ASN A 385 7.25 24.98 0.70
N THR A 386 8.08 25.01 -0.36
CA THR A 386 7.77 25.80 -1.55
C THR A 386 6.68 25.11 -2.35
N THR A 387 5.63 25.84 -2.72
CA THR A 387 4.52 25.34 -3.55
C THR A 387 5.01 24.84 -4.91
N ILE A 388 4.54 23.68 -5.34
CA ILE A 388 4.86 23.06 -6.61
C ILE A 388 3.63 22.99 -7.54
N PRO A 389 3.81 23.05 -8.88
CA PRO A 389 5.10 23.12 -9.60
C PRO A 389 5.82 24.46 -9.43
N THR A 390 7.16 24.43 -9.43
CA THR A 390 7.98 25.65 -9.29
C THR A 390 9.28 25.56 -10.07
N LYS A 391 9.82 26.72 -10.44
CA LYS A 391 11.09 26.84 -11.15
C LYS A 391 11.93 27.96 -10.55
N ARG A 392 13.21 27.69 -10.30
CA ARG A 392 14.19 28.68 -9.79
C ARG A 392 15.50 28.56 -10.54
N SER A 393 16.09 29.70 -10.85
CA SER A 393 17.39 29.80 -11.51
C SER A 393 18.29 30.75 -10.73
N GLU A 394 19.57 30.37 -10.59
CA GLU A 394 20.63 31.22 -10.03
C GLU A 394 21.89 31.12 -10.89
N VAL A 395 22.69 32.20 -10.92
CA VAL A 395 23.92 32.27 -11.69
C VAL A 395 25.12 32.06 -10.78
N PHE A 396 25.87 31.02 -11.08
CA PHE A 396 27.13 30.65 -10.45
C PHE A 396 28.32 30.95 -11.33
N SER A 397 29.52 30.72 -10.83
CA SER A 397 30.75 30.90 -11.59
C SER A 397 31.78 29.83 -11.26
N THR A 398 32.90 29.82 -12.03
CA THR A 398 34.04 28.95 -11.77
C THR A 398 34.75 29.32 -10.46
N ALA A 399 35.24 28.34 -9.74
CA ALA A 399 35.95 28.50 -8.47
C ALA A 399 37.47 28.76 -8.68
N GLU A 400 38.03 28.34 -9.84
CA GLU A 400 39.46 28.41 -10.13
C GLU A 400 39.72 29.09 -11.48
N ASN A 401 40.94 29.65 -11.61
CA ASN A 401 41.36 30.24 -12.88
C ASN A 401 41.55 29.17 -13.97
N ASN A 402 41.13 29.48 -15.19
CA ASN A 402 41.22 28.59 -16.36
C ASN A 402 40.44 27.27 -16.21
N GLN A 403 39.43 27.24 -15.36
CA GLN A 403 38.53 26.09 -15.21
C GLN A 403 37.61 25.98 -16.42
N THR A 404 37.70 24.86 -17.15
CA THR A 404 36.97 24.61 -18.41
C THR A 404 35.76 23.68 -18.22
N GLN A 405 35.51 23.24 -17.02
CA GLN A 405 34.36 22.41 -16.67
C GLN A 405 33.91 22.66 -15.23
N VAL A 406 32.63 22.50 -14.97
CA VAL A 406 32.04 22.62 -13.64
C VAL A 406 31.20 21.38 -13.36
N GLU A 407 31.46 20.72 -12.21
CA GLU A 407 30.61 19.66 -11.70
C GLU A 407 29.46 20.28 -10.91
N ILE A 408 28.23 19.94 -11.27
CA ILE A 408 27.02 20.33 -10.57
C ILE A 408 26.62 19.15 -9.69
N HIS A 409 26.75 19.30 -8.39
CA HIS A 409 26.34 18.32 -7.40
C HIS A 409 25.02 18.75 -6.77
N ILE A 410 23.95 18.00 -7.02
CA ILE A 410 22.60 18.29 -6.58
C ILE A 410 22.36 17.61 -5.24
N LEU A 411 21.83 18.39 -4.29
CA LEU A 411 21.65 18.00 -2.90
C LEU A 411 20.20 18.22 -2.47
N GLN A 412 19.76 17.37 -1.53
CA GLN A 412 18.46 17.48 -0.86
C GLN A 412 18.64 17.35 0.65
N GLY A 413 18.08 18.27 1.42
CA GLY A 413 18.13 18.27 2.88
C GLY A 413 18.29 19.66 3.48
N GLU A 414 18.39 19.72 4.81
CA GLU A 414 18.36 20.97 5.58
C GLU A 414 19.74 21.34 6.19
N ARG A 415 20.79 20.56 5.88
CA ARG A 415 22.11 20.78 6.44
C ARG A 415 22.88 21.84 5.62
N GLU A 416 23.57 22.73 6.29
CA GLU A 416 24.40 23.77 5.64
C GLU A 416 25.61 23.18 4.87
N MET A 417 26.12 22.03 5.36
CA MET A 417 27.24 21.35 4.70
C MET A 417 26.74 20.30 3.72
N ALA A 418 27.29 20.28 2.51
CA ALA A 418 26.93 19.32 1.45
C ALA A 418 27.01 17.86 1.91
N SER A 419 28.03 17.51 2.71
CA SER A 419 28.21 16.16 3.23
C SER A 419 27.13 15.67 4.20
N GLY A 420 26.34 16.60 4.76
CA GLY A 420 25.23 16.30 5.64
C GLY A 420 23.88 16.12 4.94
N ASN A 421 23.84 16.31 3.62
CA ASN A 421 22.64 16.24 2.79
C ASN A 421 22.69 15.02 1.85
N LYS A 422 21.54 14.60 1.36
CA LYS A 422 21.44 13.51 0.39
C LYS A 422 21.88 14.00 -0.98
N SER A 423 22.80 13.27 -1.63
CA SER A 423 23.14 13.49 -3.04
C SER A 423 22.02 12.93 -3.91
N LEU A 424 21.45 13.78 -4.76
CA LEU A 424 20.47 13.38 -5.77
C LEU A 424 21.13 13.03 -7.10
N GLY A 425 22.36 13.54 -7.35
CA GLY A 425 23.11 13.25 -8.57
C GLY A 425 24.22 14.26 -8.81
N ARG A 426 25.04 13.95 -9.81
CA ARG A 426 26.12 14.82 -10.28
C ARG A 426 26.16 14.80 -11.79
N PHE A 427 26.41 15.94 -12.39
CA PHE A 427 26.70 16.04 -13.81
C PHE A 427 27.71 17.17 -14.09
N THR A 428 28.38 17.08 -15.21
CA THR A 428 29.46 18.03 -15.55
C THR A 428 29.10 18.86 -16.77
N LEU A 429 29.10 20.16 -16.61
CA LEU A 429 29.06 21.09 -17.74
C LEU A 429 30.50 21.31 -18.23
N THR A 430 30.78 20.96 -19.49
CA THR A 430 32.10 21.03 -20.12
C THR A 430 32.19 22.16 -21.13
N ASP A 431 33.42 22.37 -21.65
CA ASP A 431 33.72 23.35 -22.72
C ASP A 431 33.40 24.81 -22.34
N ILE A 432 33.56 25.14 -21.10
CA ILE A 432 33.53 26.51 -20.61
C ILE A 432 34.83 27.19 -21.04
N PRO A 433 34.77 28.40 -21.63
CA PRO A 433 35.98 29.15 -22.02
C PRO A 433 36.90 29.40 -20.83
N ALA A 434 38.18 29.10 -20.97
CA ALA A 434 39.18 29.38 -19.94
C ALA A 434 39.23 30.90 -19.65
N ALA A 435 38.94 31.26 -18.42
CA ALA A 435 38.88 32.63 -17.91
C ALA A 435 39.35 32.71 -16.46
N MET A 436 39.45 33.90 -15.91
CA MET A 436 39.69 34.08 -14.47
C MET A 436 38.49 33.56 -13.67
N ALA A 437 38.77 33.02 -12.50
CA ALA A 437 37.70 32.59 -11.56
C ALA A 437 36.69 33.72 -11.34
N GLY A 438 35.41 33.39 -11.27
CA GLY A 438 34.34 34.37 -11.14
C GLY A 438 33.89 35.06 -12.45
N THR A 439 34.55 34.84 -13.61
CA THR A 439 34.18 35.45 -14.89
C THR A 439 33.10 34.66 -15.65
N PRO A 440 33.18 33.33 -15.84
CA PRO A 440 32.11 32.56 -16.48
C PRO A 440 30.80 32.68 -15.73
N GLN A 441 29.70 32.77 -16.45
CA GLN A 441 28.34 32.83 -15.88
C GLN A 441 27.59 31.53 -16.18
N ILE A 442 27.36 30.73 -15.15
CA ILE A 442 26.72 29.42 -15.26
C ILE A 442 25.37 29.50 -14.56
N GLU A 443 24.31 29.56 -15.35
CA GLU A 443 22.94 29.53 -14.85
C GLU A 443 22.57 28.09 -14.50
N VAL A 444 22.23 27.84 -13.23
CA VAL A 444 21.69 26.56 -12.76
C VAL A 444 20.20 26.74 -12.47
N THR A 445 19.38 25.94 -13.13
CA THR A 445 17.93 25.98 -13.02
C THR A 445 17.41 24.70 -12.42
N PHE A 446 16.62 24.81 -11.35
CA PHE A 446 15.81 23.74 -10.79
C PHE A 446 14.36 23.91 -11.25
N ASP A 447 13.76 22.84 -11.74
CA ASP A 447 12.39 22.78 -12.22
C ASP A 447 11.70 21.58 -11.57
N ILE A 448 10.70 21.82 -10.72
CA ILE A 448 9.94 20.78 -10.03
C ILE A 448 8.55 20.72 -10.65
N ASP A 449 8.18 19.55 -11.16
CA ASP A 449 6.85 19.32 -11.73
C ASP A 449 5.77 19.14 -10.65
N ALA A 450 4.51 18.98 -11.08
CA ALA A 450 3.39 18.75 -10.18
C ALA A 450 3.43 17.39 -9.43
N ASN A 451 4.31 16.47 -9.82
CA ASN A 451 4.54 15.20 -9.14
C ASN A 451 5.65 15.30 -8.08
N GLY A 452 6.31 16.45 -8.00
CA GLY A 452 7.49 16.66 -7.16
C GLY A 452 8.78 16.12 -7.78
N ILE A 453 8.80 15.81 -9.07
CA ILE A 453 10.00 15.31 -9.78
C ILE A 453 10.87 16.49 -10.17
N VAL A 454 12.16 16.40 -9.83
CA VAL A 454 13.13 17.49 -10.01
C VAL A 454 13.94 17.31 -11.30
N ASN A 455 13.96 18.34 -12.13
CA ASN A 455 14.86 18.47 -13.27
C ASN A 455 15.86 19.60 -13.00
N VAL A 456 17.14 19.35 -13.25
CA VAL A 456 18.18 20.38 -13.09
C VAL A 456 18.92 20.58 -14.40
N ASN A 457 19.02 21.83 -14.80
CA ASN A 457 19.76 22.27 -15.98
C ASN A 457 20.88 23.24 -15.59
N ALA A 458 22.06 23.08 -16.18
CA ALA A 458 23.14 24.05 -16.09
C ALA A 458 23.51 24.55 -17.47
N LYS A 459 23.61 25.88 -17.63
CA LYS A 459 23.88 26.56 -18.90
C LYS A 459 24.97 27.59 -18.73
N ASP A 460 26.01 27.53 -19.56
CA ASP A 460 26.97 28.63 -19.71
C ASP A 460 26.34 29.74 -20.55
N LEU A 461 26.11 30.90 -19.96
CA LEU A 461 25.48 32.04 -20.59
C LEU A 461 26.38 32.68 -21.67
N GLY A 462 27.69 32.48 -21.58
CA GLY A 462 28.66 33.02 -22.58
C GLY A 462 28.68 32.23 -23.89
N THR A 463 28.61 30.91 -23.83
CA THR A 463 28.65 30.02 -25.00
C THR A 463 27.30 29.49 -25.41
N GLY A 464 26.30 29.54 -24.52
CA GLY A 464 24.99 28.94 -24.71
C GLY A 464 25.00 27.41 -24.57
N LYS A 465 26.11 26.78 -24.21
CA LYS A 465 26.16 25.33 -23.92
C LYS A 465 25.38 25.01 -22.67
N GLU A 466 24.64 23.91 -22.72
CA GLU A 466 23.82 23.45 -21.62
C GLU A 466 23.94 21.94 -21.43
N GLN A 467 23.74 21.52 -20.19
CA GLN A 467 23.63 20.12 -19.77
C GLN A 467 22.51 20.01 -18.74
N ALA A 468 21.66 19.05 -18.91
CA ALA A 468 20.55 18.80 -17.98
C ALA A 468 20.61 17.38 -17.43
N ILE A 469 20.05 17.21 -16.25
CA ILE A 469 19.77 15.92 -15.64
C ILE A 469 18.36 15.94 -15.06
N THR A 470 17.59 14.90 -15.34
CA THR A 470 16.40 14.60 -14.56
C THR A 470 16.86 13.79 -13.36
N ILE A 471 16.46 14.20 -12.17
CA ILE A 471 16.79 13.44 -10.96
C ILE A 471 15.91 12.20 -10.94
N THR A 472 16.54 11.09 -11.21
CA THR A 472 15.87 9.78 -11.25
C THR A 472 16.31 8.91 -10.06
N GLY A 473 16.84 9.51 -9.01
CA GLY A 473 17.40 8.76 -7.86
C GLY A 473 18.48 7.74 -8.29
N GLY A 474 19.38 7.37 -7.43
CA GLY A 474 20.47 6.42 -7.76
C GLY A 474 20.02 4.98 -8.10
N THR A 475 18.73 4.72 -8.19
CA THR A 475 18.09 3.44 -8.52
C THR A 475 17.01 3.56 -9.60
N ALA A 476 16.92 4.72 -10.27
CA ALA A 476 16.03 4.84 -11.41
C ALA A 476 16.42 3.84 -12.50
N LEU A 477 15.41 3.26 -13.11
CA LEU A 477 15.57 2.32 -14.22
C LEU A 477 15.73 3.10 -15.52
N GLU A 478 16.54 2.60 -16.44
CA GLU A 478 16.59 3.12 -17.81
C GLU A 478 15.24 2.85 -18.50
N GLU A 479 14.84 3.72 -19.45
CA GLU A 479 13.54 3.62 -20.14
C GLU A 479 13.38 2.25 -20.82
N ASP A 480 14.44 1.73 -21.46
CA ASP A 480 14.48 0.40 -22.07
C ASP A 480 14.31 -0.73 -21.04
N GLU A 481 14.72 -0.53 -19.80
CA GLU A 481 14.58 -1.50 -18.72
C GLU A 481 13.15 -1.52 -18.19
N ILE A 482 12.51 -0.37 -18.08
CA ILE A 482 11.08 -0.25 -17.75
C ILE A 482 10.23 -0.96 -18.81
N ASP A 483 10.50 -0.70 -20.10
CA ASP A 483 9.80 -1.35 -21.22
C ASP A 483 9.97 -2.88 -21.20
N ARG A 484 11.16 -3.37 -20.85
CA ARG A 484 11.40 -4.81 -20.68
C ARG A 484 10.57 -5.38 -19.52
N MET A 485 10.53 -4.69 -18.38
CA MET A 485 9.77 -5.10 -17.19
C MET A 485 8.26 -5.09 -17.45
N ILE A 486 7.75 -4.12 -18.21
CA ILE A 486 6.35 -4.09 -18.65
C ILE A 486 6.04 -5.31 -19.51
N LYS A 487 6.87 -5.61 -20.50
CA LYS A 487 6.69 -6.78 -21.39
C LYS A 487 6.76 -8.09 -20.63
N ASP A 488 7.71 -8.25 -19.72
CA ASP A 488 7.80 -9.42 -18.86
C ASP A 488 6.54 -9.58 -17.99
N ALA A 489 6.02 -8.47 -17.47
CA ALA A 489 4.80 -8.48 -16.67
C ALA A 489 3.56 -8.84 -17.50
N GLU A 490 3.44 -8.30 -18.73
CA GLU A 490 2.36 -8.65 -19.66
C GLU A 490 2.43 -10.11 -20.12
N GLN A 491 3.64 -10.63 -20.37
CA GLN A 491 3.82 -12.03 -20.76
C GLN A 491 3.39 -13.00 -19.65
N HIS A 492 3.73 -12.69 -18.39
CA HIS A 492 3.36 -13.51 -17.25
C HIS A 492 1.91 -13.31 -16.80
N ALA A 493 1.27 -12.18 -17.10
CA ALA A 493 -0.13 -11.93 -16.74
C ALA A 493 -1.09 -12.99 -17.32
N ASN A 494 -0.87 -13.42 -18.56
CA ASN A 494 -1.65 -14.47 -19.19
C ASN A 494 -1.36 -15.88 -18.62
N GLU A 495 -0.12 -16.12 -18.20
CA GLU A 495 0.26 -17.38 -17.54
C GLU A 495 -0.27 -17.41 -16.12
N ASP A 496 -0.16 -16.29 -15.38
CA ASP A 496 -0.70 -16.14 -14.04
C ASP A 496 -2.23 -16.23 -14.02
N ALA A 497 -2.92 -15.67 -15.01
CA ALA A 497 -4.37 -15.82 -15.16
C ALA A 497 -4.77 -17.29 -15.38
N LYS A 498 -4.03 -18.02 -16.21
CA LYS A 498 -4.27 -19.46 -16.43
C LYS A 498 -3.96 -20.29 -15.19
N LYS A 499 -2.89 -19.96 -14.46
CA LYS A 499 -2.54 -20.63 -13.21
C LYS A 499 -3.59 -20.37 -12.12
N LYS A 500 -4.07 -19.12 -12.01
CA LYS A 500 -5.16 -18.75 -11.10
C LYS A 500 -6.42 -19.56 -11.42
N GLU A 501 -6.82 -19.63 -12.70
CA GLU A 501 -7.97 -20.40 -13.14
C GLU A 501 -7.80 -21.91 -12.83
N LEU A 502 -6.59 -22.45 -12.98
CA LEU A 502 -6.28 -23.84 -12.61
C LEU A 502 -6.44 -24.05 -11.10
N ILE A 503 -5.90 -23.16 -10.27
CA ILE A 503 -5.97 -23.25 -8.81
C ILE A 503 -7.42 -23.11 -8.34
N GLU A 504 -8.17 -22.16 -8.87
CA GLU A 504 -9.60 -21.99 -8.54
C GLU A 504 -10.41 -23.23 -8.92
N THR A 505 -10.11 -23.82 -10.10
CA THR A 505 -10.76 -25.07 -10.55
C THR A 505 -10.38 -26.25 -9.65
N ARG A 506 -9.12 -26.34 -9.19
CA ARG A 506 -8.68 -27.39 -8.23
C ARG A 506 -9.39 -27.24 -6.89
N ASN A 507 -9.44 -26.04 -6.35
CA ASN A 507 -10.12 -25.75 -5.08
C ASN A 507 -11.62 -26.07 -5.16
N MET A 508 -12.25 -25.73 -6.29
CA MET A 508 -13.65 -26.09 -6.55
C MET A 508 -13.82 -27.61 -6.61
N ALA A 509 -12.92 -28.31 -7.30
CA ALA A 509 -12.94 -29.76 -7.43
C ALA A 509 -12.75 -30.46 -6.07
N GLU A 510 -11.81 -30.02 -5.25
CA GLU A 510 -11.58 -30.53 -3.88
C GLU A 510 -12.80 -30.30 -2.98
N GLY A 511 -13.35 -29.07 -3.02
CA GLY A 511 -14.56 -28.72 -2.29
C GLY A 511 -15.76 -29.58 -2.71
N MET A 512 -15.91 -29.82 -4.01
CA MET A 512 -16.99 -30.64 -4.57
C MET A 512 -16.85 -32.11 -4.15
N VAL A 513 -15.64 -32.68 -4.21
CA VAL A 513 -15.37 -34.03 -3.72
C VAL A 513 -15.77 -34.15 -2.26
N THR A 514 -15.26 -33.23 -1.42
CA THR A 514 -15.51 -33.25 0.02
C THR A 514 -17.01 -33.11 0.35
N SER A 515 -17.70 -32.19 -0.31
CA SER A 515 -19.14 -31.97 -0.09
C SER A 515 -19.99 -33.16 -0.57
N THR A 516 -19.62 -33.77 -1.70
CA THR A 516 -20.32 -34.93 -2.27
C THR A 516 -20.13 -36.18 -1.38
N GLU A 517 -18.92 -36.43 -0.88
CA GLU A 517 -18.66 -37.52 0.06
C GLU A 517 -19.43 -37.35 1.36
N LYS A 518 -19.45 -36.13 1.91
CA LYS A 518 -20.22 -35.81 3.12
C LYS A 518 -21.71 -36.00 2.88
N MET A 519 -22.24 -35.55 1.74
CA MET A 519 -23.63 -35.72 1.36
C MET A 519 -24.03 -37.22 1.27
N LEU A 520 -23.15 -38.05 0.69
CA LEU A 520 -23.33 -39.47 0.61
C LEU A 520 -23.29 -40.15 2.00
N ASP A 521 -22.34 -39.79 2.86
CA ASP A 521 -22.18 -40.36 4.19
C ASP A 521 -23.38 -40.01 5.09
N GLU A 522 -23.85 -38.77 5.05
CA GLU A 522 -24.98 -38.29 5.87
C GLU A 522 -26.34 -38.83 5.39
N ASN A 523 -26.48 -39.25 4.12
CA ASN A 523 -27.74 -39.67 3.52
C ASN A 523 -27.66 -41.06 2.86
N LYS A 524 -26.78 -41.91 3.35
CA LYS A 524 -26.50 -43.24 2.79
C LYS A 524 -27.76 -44.11 2.72
N ASP A 525 -28.67 -43.94 3.63
CA ASP A 525 -29.93 -44.68 3.72
C ASP A 525 -30.95 -44.27 2.63
N LYS A 526 -30.76 -43.10 2.03
CA LYS A 526 -31.65 -42.56 1.00
C LYS A 526 -31.14 -42.77 -0.43
N ALA A 527 -29.86 -43.14 -0.60
CA ALA A 527 -29.24 -43.41 -1.90
C ALA A 527 -29.41 -44.87 -2.33
N THR A 528 -29.64 -45.09 -3.60
CA THR A 528 -29.62 -46.46 -4.19
C THR A 528 -28.16 -46.92 -4.33
N GLU A 529 -27.94 -48.25 -4.38
CA GLU A 529 -26.60 -48.81 -4.59
C GLU A 529 -25.96 -48.31 -5.90
N GLU A 530 -26.76 -48.09 -6.93
CA GLU A 530 -26.32 -47.58 -8.23
C GLU A 530 -25.89 -46.12 -8.20
N GLU A 531 -26.62 -45.25 -7.45
CA GLU A 531 -26.27 -43.86 -7.19
C GLU A 531 -24.98 -43.75 -6.36
N VAL A 532 -24.86 -44.52 -5.27
CA VAL A 532 -23.66 -44.56 -4.44
C VAL A 532 -22.44 -44.98 -5.26
N GLN A 533 -22.57 -46.01 -6.07
CA GLN A 533 -21.47 -46.51 -6.92
C GLN A 533 -21.05 -45.44 -7.95
N SER A 534 -22.01 -44.86 -8.67
CA SER A 534 -21.75 -43.85 -9.71
C SER A 534 -21.08 -42.59 -9.15
N ILE A 535 -21.56 -42.10 -8.02
CA ILE A 535 -21.01 -40.91 -7.38
C ILE A 535 -19.62 -41.20 -6.82
N THR A 536 -19.42 -42.36 -6.17
CA THR A 536 -18.11 -42.75 -5.64
C THR A 536 -17.07 -42.92 -6.74
N GLU A 537 -17.43 -43.58 -7.85
CA GLU A 537 -16.52 -43.75 -9.01
C GLU A 537 -16.11 -42.38 -9.61
N ALA A 538 -17.06 -41.45 -9.75
CA ALA A 538 -16.78 -40.09 -10.24
C ALA A 538 -15.92 -39.28 -9.26
N ALA A 539 -16.19 -39.38 -7.96
CA ALA A 539 -15.40 -38.72 -6.91
C ALA A 539 -13.96 -39.26 -6.86
N ASP A 540 -13.79 -40.60 -6.90
CA ASP A 540 -12.47 -41.25 -6.92
C ASP A 540 -11.67 -40.92 -8.18
N LYS A 541 -12.35 -40.79 -9.33
CA LYS A 541 -11.73 -40.36 -10.59
C LYS A 541 -11.24 -38.91 -10.46
N LEU A 542 -12.05 -38.02 -9.92
CA LEU A 542 -11.68 -36.62 -9.72
C LEU A 542 -10.54 -36.48 -8.69
N LYS A 543 -10.53 -37.26 -7.59
CA LYS A 543 -9.40 -37.32 -6.66
C LYS A 543 -8.09 -37.72 -7.31
N LYS A 544 -8.11 -38.75 -8.17
CA LYS A 544 -6.91 -39.14 -8.93
C LYS A 544 -6.43 -38.09 -9.90
N LEU A 545 -7.34 -37.30 -10.48
CA LEU A 545 -6.96 -36.15 -11.31
C LEU A 545 -6.31 -35.04 -10.45
N LEU A 546 -6.79 -34.85 -9.24
CA LEU A 546 -6.25 -33.87 -8.27
C LEU A 546 -4.84 -34.25 -7.74
N GLU A 547 -4.46 -35.53 -7.75
CA GLU A 547 -3.11 -35.98 -7.38
C GLU A 547 -2.02 -35.55 -8.38
N ASN A 548 -2.40 -35.20 -9.61
CA ASN A 548 -1.47 -34.77 -10.65
C ASN A 548 -1.42 -33.23 -10.68
N GLU A 549 -0.30 -32.65 -10.26
CA GLU A 549 -0.10 -31.20 -10.22
C GLU A 549 -0.03 -30.55 -11.60
N ASP A 550 0.43 -31.29 -12.62
CA ASP A 550 0.62 -30.81 -14.00
C ASP A 550 -0.58 -31.09 -14.92
N LEU A 551 -1.74 -31.42 -14.37
CA LEU A 551 -2.90 -31.78 -15.17
C LEU A 551 -3.47 -30.58 -15.95
N PRO A 552 -3.81 -30.73 -17.24
CA PRO A 552 -4.50 -29.68 -17.99
C PRO A 552 -5.84 -29.31 -17.36
N ILE A 553 -6.12 -28.02 -17.26
CA ILE A 553 -7.34 -27.48 -16.64
C ILE A 553 -8.63 -28.07 -17.25
N ASN A 554 -8.64 -28.38 -18.54
CA ASN A 554 -9.80 -28.94 -19.21
C ASN A 554 -10.15 -30.35 -18.71
N ASP A 555 -9.15 -31.16 -18.37
CA ASP A 555 -9.37 -32.49 -17.82
C ASP A 555 -9.96 -32.42 -16.41
N LEU A 556 -9.53 -31.43 -15.63
CA LEU A 556 -10.08 -31.15 -14.30
C LEU A 556 -11.53 -30.67 -14.38
N LYS A 557 -11.84 -29.73 -15.32
CA LYS A 557 -13.21 -29.29 -15.59
C LYS A 557 -14.14 -30.41 -15.99
N LEU A 558 -13.66 -31.33 -16.84
CA LEU A 558 -14.41 -32.53 -17.23
C LEU A 558 -14.71 -33.44 -16.03
N GLY A 559 -13.72 -33.65 -15.15
CA GLY A 559 -13.92 -34.41 -13.92
C GLY A 559 -14.94 -33.76 -12.95
N VAL A 560 -14.91 -32.45 -12.82
CA VAL A 560 -15.91 -31.67 -12.05
C VAL A 560 -17.31 -31.84 -12.66
N GLU A 561 -17.41 -31.76 -13.99
CA GLU A 561 -18.69 -31.90 -14.68
C GLU A 561 -19.24 -33.33 -14.56
N GLU A 562 -18.38 -34.36 -14.64
CA GLU A 562 -18.76 -35.77 -14.44
C GLU A 562 -19.29 -36.00 -13.03
N LEU A 563 -18.61 -35.49 -11.99
CA LEU A 563 -19.07 -35.61 -10.60
C LEU A 563 -20.36 -34.84 -10.36
N SER A 564 -20.50 -33.65 -10.95
CA SER A 564 -21.73 -32.84 -10.89
C SER A 564 -22.92 -33.61 -11.47
N LYS A 565 -22.75 -34.20 -12.65
CA LYS A 565 -23.81 -35.01 -13.28
C LYS A 565 -24.16 -36.26 -12.49
N ALA A 566 -23.14 -36.94 -11.93
CA ALA A 566 -23.37 -38.15 -11.14
C ALA A 566 -24.13 -37.88 -9.84
N SER A 567 -23.89 -36.69 -9.22
CA SER A 567 -24.52 -36.31 -7.95
C SER A 567 -25.86 -35.58 -8.11
N GLN A 568 -26.19 -35.08 -9.33
CA GLN A 568 -27.35 -34.23 -9.55
C GLN A 568 -28.69 -34.90 -9.20
N SER A 569 -28.90 -36.12 -9.66
CA SER A 569 -30.17 -36.84 -9.41
C SER A 569 -30.39 -37.11 -7.92
N PHE A 570 -29.32 -37.43 -7.21
CA PHE A 570 -29.37 -37.68 -5.78
C PHE A 570 -29.60 -36.39 -4.99
N ALA A 571 -28.95 -35.29 -5.37
CA ALA A 571 -29.17 -33.98 -4.76
C ALA A 571 -30.61 -33.47 -4.95
N GLU A 572 -31.17 -33.61 -6.17
CA GLU A 572 -32.56 -33.24 -6.46
C GLU A 572 -33.56 -34.07 -5.62
N LYS A 573 -33.28 -35.35 -5.39
CA LYS A 573 -34.09 -36.22 -4.55
C LYS A 573 -34.06 -35.80 -3.08
N LEU A 574 -32.87 -35.47 -2.56
CA LEU A 574 -32.73 -34.98 -1.19
C LEU A 574 -33.47 -33.64 -0.98
N TYR A 575 -33.44 -32.78 -1.99
CA TYR A 575 -34.13 -31.49 -1.95
C TYR A 575 -35.65 -31.67 -1.96
N ALA A 576 -36.16 -32.61 -2.77
CA ALA A 576 -37.58 -32.94 -2.81
C ALA A 576 -38.08 -33.56 -1.51
N ASP A 577 -37.28 -34.45 -0.88
CA ASP A 577 -37.59 -35.06 0.40
C ASP A 577 -37.62 -34.01 1.53
N ALA A 578 -36.67 -33.08 1.54
CA ALA A 578 -36.65 -32.00 2.54
C ALA A 578 -37.85 -31.03 2.41
N GLN A 579 -38.33 -30.78 1.19
CA GLN A 579 -39.57 -30.01 0.96
C GLN A 579 -40.84 -30.76 1.40
N ASN A 580 -40.86 -32.08 1.25
CA ASN A 580 -42.00 -32.90 1.70
C ASN A 580 -42.05 -33.01 3.22
N ASP A 581 -40.92 -33.08 3.90
CA ASP A 581 -40.86 -33.10 5.39
C ASP A 581 -41.26 -31.75 5.98
N SER A 582 -40.99 -30.62 5.34
CA SER A 582 -41.42 -29.29 5.78
C SER A 582 -42.91 -29.02 5.55
N ASN A 583 -43.61 -29.84 4.73
CA ASN A 583 -45.03 -29.75 4.47
C ASN A 583 -45.88 -30.69 5.37
N SER A 584 -45.29 -31.44 6.27
CA SER A 584 -45.98 -32.43 7.12
C SER A 584 -46.29 -31.99 8.55
N GLU A 585 -46.00 -30.75 8.95
CA GLU A 585 -46.54 -30.18 10.19
C GLU A 585 -47.79 -29.30 9.87
N PRO A 586 -48.94 -29.58 10.51
CA PRO A 586 -50.11 -28.74 10.35
C PRO A 586 -49.89 -27.38 11.01
N PRO A 587 -50.36 -26.29 10.43
CA PRO A 587 -50.20 -24.97 11.04
C PRO A 587 -51.03 -24.86 12.30
N ASN A 588 -50.35 -24.56 13.39
CA ASN A 588 -50.99 -24.15 14.63
C ASN A 588 -51.48 -22.72 14.43
N GLU A 589 -52.81 -22.56 14.33
CA GLU A 589 -53.49 -21.28 14.34
C GLU A 589 -53.25 -20.56 15.66
N THR A 590 -52.61 -19.39 15.61
CA THR A 590 -53.01 -18.22 16.41
C THR A 590 -52.33 -16.95 15.88
N ASP A 591 -53.18 -16.08 15.38
CA ASP A 591 -53.25 -14.62 15.52
C ASP A 591 -52.05 -13.74 15.14
N ASP A 592 -52.24 -12.95 14.20
CA ASP A 592 -52.47 -11.53 14.02
C ASP A 592 -51.79 -11.02 12.74
N VAL A 593 -52.65 -10.88 11.73
CA VAL A 593 -52.35 -10.12 10.52
C VAL A 593 -52.53 -8.63 10.84
N VAL A 594 -51.50 -7.85 10.73
CA VAL A 594 -51.58 -6.40 10.59
C VAL A 594 -51.32 -6.04 9.12
N GLU A 595 -52.37 -5.73 8.41
CA GLU A 595 -52.33 -5.09 7.09
C GLU A 595 -51.63 -3.73 7.20
N GLY A 596 -50.57 -3.52 6.44
CA GLY A 596 -49.95 -2.21 6.19
C GLY A 596 -50.32 -1.71 4.80
N GLU A 597 -51.13 -0.66 4.76
CA GLU A 597 -51.54 0.08 3.57
C GLU A 597 -50.34 0.66 2.81
N VAL A 598 -50.35 0.48 1.50
CA VAL A 598 -49.54 1.19 0.54
C VAL A 598 -50.15 2.58 0.35
N ILE A 599 -49.41 3.63 0.67
CA ILE A 599 -49.73 5.00 0.24
C ILE A 599 -48.86 5.33 -0.97
N GLU A 600 -49.53 5.37 -2.15
CA GLU A 600 -49.07 6.15 -3.29
C GLU A 600 -49.47 7.60 -3.01
N ASP A 601 -48.52 8.55 -3.19
CA ASP A 601 -48.87 9.91 -3.58
C ASP A 601 -47.63 10.65 -4.16
N GLU A 602 -47.85 11.14 -5.39
CA GLU A 602 -47.43 12.27 -6.22
C GLU A 602 -45.97 12.74 -6.24
#